data_4df481815a35af9aec005038d19975df
#
_entry.id   4df481815a35af9aec005038d19975df
#
_cell.length_a   1.000
_cell.length_b   1.000
_cell.length_c   1.000
_cell.angle_alpha   90.00
_cell.angle_beta   90.00
_cell.angle_gamma   90.00
#
_symmetry.space_group_name_H-M   'P 1'
#
loop_
_entity.id
_entity.type
_entity.pdbx_description
1 polymer ?
#
loop_
_entity_poly.entity_id
_entity_poly.type
_entity_poly.pdbx_seq_one_letter_code
_entity_poly.pdbx_strand_id
1 'polypeptide(L)'
;ISIDTRRSDVAAAALDAGANMVNDVSGLRDPAMESLVIARGCAVCIMHMQGEPGNMQQNPTYDDVCSEVYESLISTANKLVSKGHDSAMICLDPGIGFGKNLTHNLELLHSRSNSDYSILWGVSRKSMFKQLLGRERTEDRLAGTLGVAAHAMLEGVDILRVHDVEAHNDLLTTLATLRPELNS
;
A
#
# COMPACT_ATOMS: atom_id res chain seq x y z
N ILE A 1 12.73 -3.97 9.00
CA ILE A 1 12.89 -2.57 8.49
C ILE A 1 12.51 -2.56 7.02
N SER A 2 11.62 -1.63 6.61
CA SER A 2 11.24 -1.40 5.22
C SER A 2 11.89 -0.13 4.69
N ILE A 3 12.52 -0.21 3.50
CA ILE A 3 13.06 0.95 2.80
C ILE A 3 12.09 1.43 1.72
N ASP A 4 11.70 2.70 1.77
CA ASP A 4 10.83 3.34 0.78
C ASP A 4 11.67 4.00 -0.30
N THR A 5 11.79 3.37 -1.46
CA THR A 5 12.58 3.87 -2.58
C THR A 5 12.18 3.26 -3.91
N ARG A 6 12.33 4.04 -4.99
CA ARG A 6 12.20 3.59 -6.39
C ARG A 6 13.55 3.29 -7.05
N ARG A 7 14.64 3.51 -6.33
CA ARG A 7 16.00 3.38 -6.85
C ARG A 7 16.64 2.10 -6.36
N SER A 8 17.01 1.23 -7.29
CA SER A 8 17.63 -0.07 -7.00
C SER A 8 18.97 0.04 -6.27
N ASP A 9 19.77 1.08 -6.56
CA ASP A 9 21.04 1.33 -5.86
C ASP A 9 20.83 1.68 -4.38
N VAL A 10 19.81 2.50 -4.06
CA VAL A 10 19.42 2.85 -2.69
C VAL A 10 18.87 1.62 -1.96
N ALA A 11 18.01 0.84 -2.62
CA ALA A 11 17.47 -0.40 -2.07
C ALA A 11 18.58 -1.40 -1.73
N ALA A 12 19.56 -1.58 -2.63
CA ALA A 12 20.69 -2.47 -2.40
C ALA A 12 21.49 -2.06 -1.17
N ALA A 13 21.85 -0.78 -1.05
CA ALA A 13 22.59 -0.26 0.10
C ALA A 13 21.80 -0.41 1.42
N ALA A 14 20.47 -0.19 1.40
CA ALA A 14 19.63 -0.38 2.57
C ALA A 14 19.52 -1.86 3.00
N LEU A 15 19.40 -2.78 2.03
CA LEU A 15 19.40 -4.22 2.29
C LEU A 15 20.76 -4.68 2.85
N ASP A 16 21.87 -4.16 2.35
CA ASP A 16 23.21 -4.42 2.88
C ASP A 16 23.36 -3.89 4.33
N ALA A 17 22.66 -2.81 4.66
CA ALA A 17 22.62 -2.24 6.00
C ALA A 17 21.60 -2.93 6.95
N GLY A 18 20.90 -3.97 6.48
CA GLY A 18 19.98 -4.78 7.31
C GLY A 18 18.49 -4.45 7.16
N ALA A 19 18.09 -3.72 6.11
CA ALA A 19 16.67 -3.65 5.75
C ALA A 19 16.16 -5.04 5.31
N ASN A 20 14.86 -5.30 5.54
CA ASN A 20 14.26 -6.60 5.28
C ASN A 20 13.24 -6.57 4.14
N MET A 21 12.76 -5.36 3.79
CA MET A 21 11.69 -5.15 2.82
C MET A 21 11.99 -3.93 1.95
N VAL A 22 11.66 -4.02 0.69
CA VAL A 22 11.63 -2.87 -0.24
C VAL A 22 10.18 -2.45 -0.45
N ASN A 23 9.86 -1.18 -0.19
CA ASN A 23 8.59 -0.57 -0.56
C ASN A 23 8.82 0.30 -1.81
N ASP A 24 8.38 -0.20 -2.97
CA ASP A 24 8.55 0.50 -4.25
C ASP A 24 7.24 1.07 -4.77
N VAL A 25 7.06 2.38 -4.55
CA VAL A 25 5.87 3.12 -5.02
C VAL A 25 5.77 3.23 -6.56
N SER A 26 6.78 2.79 -7.29
CA SER A 26 6.72 2.71 -8.77
C SER A 26 6.20 1.36 -9.28
N GLY A 27 5.97 0.38 -8.40
CA GLY A 27 5.47 -0.93 -8.79
C GLY A 27 6.47 -1.75 -9.59
N LEU A 28 7.75 -1.68 -9.24
CA LEU A 28 8.87 -2.39 -9.89
C LEU A 28 9.03 -2.04 -11.39
N ARG A 29 8.78 -0.78 -11.75
CA ARG A 29 8.99 -0.32 -13.13
C ARG A 29 10.47 -0.31 -13.54
N ASP A 30 11.39 -0.22 -12.56
CA ASP A 30 12.82 -0.38 -12.80
C ASP A 30 13.20 -1.87 -12.88
N PRO A 31 13.67 -2.39 -14.03
CA PRO A 31 14.10 -3.79 -14.16
C PRO A 31 15.25 -4.15 -13.21
N ALA A 32 16.08 -3.18 -12.81
CA ALA A 32 17.15 -3.40 -11.86
C ALA A 32 16.61 -3.63 -10.44
N MET A 33 15.50 -2.97 -10.05
CA MET A 33 14.81 -3.21 -8.78
C MET A 33 14.20 -4.63 -8.76
N GLU A 34 13.50 -5.03 -9.83
CA GLU A 34 12.96 -6.39 -9.97
C GLU A 34 14.05 -7.44 -9.80
N SER A 35 15.18 -7.28 -10.50
CA SER A 35 16.31 -8.19 -10.41
C SER A 35 16.92 -8.24 -9.00
N LEU A 36 17.00 -7.09 -8.34
CA LEU A 36 17.54 -6.98 -6.98
C LEU A 36 16.69 -7.75 -5.97
N VAL A 37 15.35 -7.54 -5.96
CA VAL A 37 14.48 -8.18 -4.97
C VAL A 37 14.46 -9.70 -5.15
N ILE A 38 14.51 -10.19 -6.39
CA ILE A 38 14.60 -11.63 -6.69
C ILE A 38 15.94 -12.18 -6.17
N ALA A 39 17.06 -11.53 -6.49
CA ALA A 39 18.40 -11.99 -6.10
C ALA A 39 18.59 -12.00 -4.58
N ARG A 40 17.96 -11.07 -3.86
CA ARG A 40 18.06 -10.94 -2.40
C ARG A 40 17.03 -11.79 -1.65
N GLY A 41 15.94 -12.23 -2.30
CA GLY A 41 14.83 -12.93 -1.65
C GLY A 41 14.19 -12.11 -0.52
N CYS A 42 14.30 -10.78 -0.56
CA CYS A 42 13.75 -9.88 0.46
C CYS A 42 12.25 -9.66 0.28
N ALA A 43 11.55 -9.25 1.33
CA ALA A 43 10.16 -8.85 1.18
C ALA A 43 10.03 -7.62 0.28
N VAL A 44 8.92 -7.53 -0.47
CA VAL A 44 8.66 -6.41 -1.37
C VAL A 44 7.18 -6.00 -1.31
N CYS A 45 6.94 -4.69 -1.20
CA CYS A 45 5.63 -4.10 -1.41
C CYS A 45 5.58 -3.47 -2.80
N ILE A 46 4.64 -3.94 -3.61
CA ILE A 46 4.40 -3.48 -4.97
C ILE A 46 3.20 -2.54 -4.94
N MET A 47 3.40 -1.25 -5.24
CA MET A 47 2.32 -0.28 -5.24
C MET A 47 1.84 0.04 -6.65
N HIS A 48 0.52 0.21 -6.80
CA HIS A 48 -0.09 0.70 -8.04
C HIS A 48 -0.12 2.24 -8.08
N MET A 49 0.36 2.79 -9.18
CA MET A 49 0.25 4.22 -9.51
C MET A 49 0.01 4.41 -11.00
N GLN A 50 -1.08 5.09 -11.36
CA GLN A 50 -1.28 5.54 -12.74
C GLN A 50 -0.47 6.83 -12.99
N GLY A 51 0.33 6.87 -14.06
CA GLY A 51 1.20 8.00 -14.36
C GLY A 51 2.47 8.04 -13.51
N GLU A 52 2.99 9.25 -13.31
CA GLU A 52 4.21 9.55 -12.55
C GLU A 52 3.88 10.54 -11.41
N PRO A 53 4.67 10.62 -10.34
CA PRO A 53 4.39 11.51 -9.20
C PRO A 53 4.14 12.97 -9.57
N GLY A 54 4.75 13.45 -10.66
CA GLY A 54 4.59 14.83 -11.15
C GLY A 54 3.29 15.10 -11.92
N ASN A 55 2.62 14.06 -12.44
CA ASN A 55 1.42 14.21 -13.29
C ASN A 55 0.27 13.27 -12.92
N MET A 56 0.46 12.34 -12.00
CA MET A 56 -0.51 11.29 -11.62
C MET A 56 -1.90 11.82 -11.20
N GLN A 57 -1.99 13.07 -10.74
CA GLN A 57 -3.25 13.70 -10.33
C GLN A 57 -3.93 14.48 -11.46
N GLN A 58 -3.35 14.52 -12.65
CA GLN A 58 -3.92 15.20 -13.81
C GLN A 58 -4.92 14.26 -14.50
N ASN A 59 -6.18 14.34 -14.08
CA ASN A 59 -7.32 13.62 -14.66
C ASN A 59 -7.11 12.08 -14.73
N PRO A 60 -6.90 11.37 -13.60
CA PRO A 60 -6.78 9.92 -13.61
C PRO A 60 -8.12 9.29 -14.05
N THR A 61 -8.07 8.35 -14.99
CA THR A 61 -9.25 7.69 -15.57
C THR A 61 -9.11 6.17 -15.47
N TYR A 62 -10.21 5.52 -15.08
CA TYR A 62 -10.37 4.06 -15.02
C TYR A 62 -11.76 3.72 -15.52
N ASP A 63 -11.91 2.60 -16.20
CA ASP A 63 -13.22 2.02 -16.52
C ASP A 63 -13.75 1.28 -15.28
N ASP A 64 -12.90 0.49 -14.62
CA ASP A 64 -13.11 -0.16 -13.32
C ASP A 64 -11.81 -0.10 -12.52
N VAL A 65 -11.73 0.85 -11.58
CA VAL A 65 -10.51 1.09 -10.80
C VAL A 65 -10.10 -0.13 -9.97
N CYS A 66 -11.04 -0.88 -9.45
CA CYS A 66 -10.74 -2.04 -8.61
C CYS A 66 -10.13 -3.17 -9.44
N SER A 67 -10.78 -3.54 -10.54
CA SER A 67 -10.27 -4.57 -11.44
C SER A 67 -8.90 -4.20 -12.03
N GLU A 68 -8.78 -3.00 -12.60
CA GLU A 68 -7.53 -2.56 -13.24
C GLU A 68 -6.35 -2.51 -12.26
N VAL A 69 -6.58 -2.00 -11.06
CA VAL A 69 -5.53 -1.88 -10.04
C VAL A 69 -5.08 -3.26 -9.56
N TYR A 70 -6.02 -4.14 -9.15
CA TYR A 70 -5.64 -5.44 -8.63
C TYR A 70 -5.11 -6.39 -9.70
N GLU A 71 -5.64 -6.38 -10.91
CA GLU A 71 -5.08 -7.17 -12.02
C GLU A 71 -3.64 -6.76 -12.33
N SER A 72 -3.35 -5.47 -12.36
CA SER A 72 -1.99 -4.95 -12.58
C SER A 72 -1.03 -5.40 -11.48
N LEU A 73 -1.44 -5.29 -10.20
CA LEU A 73 -0.63 -5.70 -9.06
C LEU A 73 -0.37 -7.20 -9.06
N ILE A 74 -1.42 -8.02 -9.24
CA ILE A 74 -1.35 -9.48 -9.28
C ILE A 74 -0.48 -9.94 -10.46
N SER A 75 -0.63 -9.31 -11.62
CA SER A 75 0.22 -9.61 -12.79
C SER A 75 1.70 -9.38 -12.48
N THR A 76 2.04 -8.26 -11.82
CA THR A 76 3.41 -7.96 -11.42
C THR A 76 3.93 -8.96 -10.38
N ALA A 77 3.13 -9.30 -9.38
CA ALA A 77 3.47 -10.29 -8.36
C ALA A 77 3.71 -11.67 -8.98
N ASN A 78 2.81 -12.13 -9.84
CA ASN A 78 2.93 -13.42 -10.53
C ASN A 78 4.17 -13.48 -11.43
N LYS A 79 4.56 -12.37 -12.04
CA LYS A 79 5.81 -12.26 -12.79
C LYS A 79 7.03 -12.47 -11.91
N LEU A 80 7.06 -11.92 -10.68
CA LEU A 80 8.13 -12.18 -9.72
C LEU A 80 8.18 -13.66 -9.32
N VAL A 81 7.02 -14.24 -8.99
CA VAL A 81 6.93 -15.66 -8.61
C VAL A 81 7.40 -16.57 -9.74
N SER A 82 7.03 -16.27 -10.99
CA SER A 82 7.49 -17.04 -12.16
C SER A 82 9.02 -17.00 -12.36
N LYS A 83 9.67 -15.98 -11.78
CA LYS A 83 11.15 -15.84 -11.78
C LYS A 83 11.80 -16.39 -10.49
N GLY A 84 11.05 -17.09 -9.65
CA GLY A 84 11.54 -17.78 -8.46
C GLY A 84 11.49 -16.97 -7.16
N HIS A 85 10.81 -15.82 -7.15
CA HIS A 85 10.60 -15.08 -5.89
C HIS A 85 9.51 -15.76 -5.06
N ASP A 86 9.65 -15.76 -3.74
CA ASP A 86 8.66 -16.38 -2.83
C ASP A 86 7.40 -15.50 -2.75
N SER A 87 6.23 -16.09 -3.04
CA SER A 87 4.95 -15.41 -2.97
C SER A 87 4.62 -14.88 -1.57
N ALA A 88 5.07 -15.55 -0.51
CA ALA A 88 4.89 -15.12 0.88
C ALA A 88 5.68 -13.84 1.22
N MET A 89 6.65 -13.45 0.39
CA MET A 89 7.44 -12.24 0.53
C MET A 89 6.89 -11.06 -0.28
N ILE A 90 5.70 -11.20 -0.87
CA ILE A 90 5.08 -10.14 -1.69
C ILE A 90 3.88 -9.54 -0.96
N CYS A 91 3.84 -8.21 -0.94
CA CYS A 91 2.72 -7.41 -0.44
C CYS A 91 2.23 -6.48 -1.55
N LEU A 92 0.91 -6.29 -1.68
CA LEU A 92 0.30 -5.42 -2.69
C LEU A 92 -0.28 -4.16 -2.03
N ASP A 93 0.05 -2.99 -2.57
CA ASP A 93 -0.54 -1.70 -2.17
C ASP A 93 -1.37 -1.14 -3.34
N PRO A 94 -2.70 -0.98 -3.21
CA PRO A 94 -3.54 -0.40 -4.26
C PRO A 94 -3.21 1.08 -4.54
N GLY A 95 -2.33 1.70 -3.77
CA GLY A 95 -1.86 3.06 -4.01
C GLY A 95 -2.94 4.11 -3.83
N ILE A 96 -3.68 4.07 -2.72
CA ILE A 96 -4.67 5.08 -2.36
C ILE A 96 -4.05 6.48 -2.44
N GLY A 97 -4.65 7.39 -3.23
CA GLY A 97 -4.14 8.76 -3.42
C GLY A 97 -3.03 8.91 -4.47
N PHE A 98 -2.64 7.83 -5.16
CA PHE A 98 -1.66 7.87 -6.25
C PHE A 98 -2.34 7.63 -7.60
N GLY A 99 -2.48 8.69 -8.42
CA GLY A 99 -3.18 8.61 -9.71
C GLY A 99 -4.66 8.21 -9.56
N LYS A 100 -5.35 8.76 -8.57
CA LYS A 100 -6.74 8.43 -8.23
C LYS A 100 -7.48 9.65 -7.68
N ASN A 101 -8.73 9.84 -8.08
CA ASN A 101 -9.62 10.83 -7.48
C ASN A 101 -10.29 10.28 -6.21
N LEU A 102 -11.16 11.08 -5.55
CA LEU A 102 -11.82 10.64 -4.32
C LEU A 102 -12.70 9.39 -4.52
N THR A 103 -13.48 9.36 -5.59
CA THR A 103 -14.37 8.22 -5.91
C THR A 103 -13.55 6.94 -6.09
N HIS A 104 -12.50 6.96 -6.89
CA HIS A 104 -11.60 5.82 -7.09
C HIS A 104 -10.98 5.34 -5.76
N ASN A 105 -10.58 6.26 -4.88
CA ASN A 105 -10.03 5.88 -3.57
C ASN A 105 -11.07 5.21 -2.69
N LEU A 106 -12.32 5.69 -2.67
CA LEU A 106 -13.40 5.10 -1.89
C LEU A 106 -13.79 3.72 -2.41
N GLU A 107 -13.87 3.54 -3.73
CA GLU A 107 -14.14 2.23 -4.35
C GLU A 107 -13.08 1.20 -3.95
N LEU A 108 -11.78 1.56 -4.03
CA LEU A 108 -10.69 0.67 -3.61
C LEU A 108 -10.71 0.34 -2.12
N LEU A 109 -11.13 1.28 -1.26
CA LEU A 109 -11.26 1.02 0.17
C LEU A 109 -12.46 0.11 0.51
N HIS A 110 -13.45 -0.02 -0.38
CA HIS A 110 -14.58 -0.94 -0.25
C HIS A 110 -14.35 -2.28 -0.96
N SER A 111 -13.28 -2.40 -1.75
CA SER A 111 -12.99 -3.61 -2.50
C SER A 111 -11.97 -4.48 -1.78
N ARG A 112 -12.11 -5.81 -1.95
CA ARG A 112 -11.10 -6.79 -1.52
C ARG A 112 -10.39 -7.35 -2.73
N SER A 113 -9.10 -7.59 -2.58
CA SER A 113 -8.37 -8.41 -3.53
C SER A 113 -8.85 -9.86 -3.45
N ASN A 114 -9.05 -10.50 -4.59
CA ASN A 114 -9.31 -11.96 -4.68
C ASN A 114 -7.99 -12.75 -4.80
N SER A 115 -6.91 -12.27 -4.19
CA SER A 115 -5.59 -12.92 -4.22
C SER A 115 -5.14 -13.31 -2.82
N ASP A 116 -4.24 -14.30 -2.75
CA ASP A 116 -3.62 -14.77 -1.50
C ASP A 116 -2.43 -13.89 -1.08
N TYR A 117 -2.14 -12.80 -1.80
CA TYR A 117 -1.09 -11.85 -1.43
C TYR A 117 -1.53 -10.94 -0.29
N SER A 118 -0.62 -10.67 0.63
CA SER A 118 -0.85 -9.66 1.69
C SER A 118 -1.15 -8.29 1.11
N ILE A 119 -2.05 -7.55 1.75
CA ILE A 119 -2.48 -6.22 1.34
C ILE A 119 -1.96 -5.16 2.32
N LEU A 120 -1.37 -4.11 1.77
CA LEU A 120 -0.96 -2.93 2.52
C LEU A 120 -1.80 -1.72 2.11
N TRP A 121 -2.29 -0.98 3.12
CA TRP A 121 -2.90 0.33 2.89
C TRP A 121 -2.06 1.46 3.50
N GLY A 122 -1.65 2.40 2.65
CA GLY A 122 -0.96 3.62 3.05
C GLY A 122 -1.87 4.85 2.93
N VAL A 123 -2.81 5.06 3.86
CA VAL A 123 -3.84 6.10 3.77
C VAL A 123 -3.56 7.32 4.65
N SER A 124 -2.58 7.20 5.55
CA SER A 124 -2.32 8.16 6.60
C SER A 124 -2.13 9.60 6.10
N ARG A 125 -2.93 10.51 6.62
CA ARG A 125 -2.92 11.96 6.39
C ARG A 125 -3.09 12.38 4.92
N LYS A 126 -3.59 11.51 4.03
CA LYS A 126 -3.71 11.78 2.59
C LYS A 126 -4.74 12.85 2.27
N SER A 127 -4.62 13.42 1.06
CA SER A 127 -5.44 14.54 0.59
C SER A 127 -6.92 14.21 0.45
N MET A 128 -7.30 12.94 0.36
CA MET A 128 -8.71 12.53 0.35
C MET A 128 -9.49 13.06 1.58
N PHE A 129 -8.84 13.20 2.75
CA PHE A 129 -9.48 13.75 3.94
C PHE A 129 -9.75 15.25 3.86
N LYS A 130 -9.05 15.98 2.99
CA LYS A 130 -9.41 17.36 2.65
C LYS A 130 -10.79 17.40 1.98
N GLN A 131 -11.03 16.53 0.99
CA GLN A 131 -12.30 16.47 0.26
C GLN A 131 -13.42 15.87 1.12
N LEU A 132 -13.13 14.82 1.87
CA LEU A 132 -14.10 14.08 2.66
C LEU A 132 -14.54 14.82 3.94
N LEU A 133 -13.61 15.51 4.62
CA LEU A 133 -13.82 16.09 5.95
C LEU A 133 -13.57 17.59 6.02
N GLY A 134 -13.18 18.25 4.92
CA GLY A 134 -12.77 19.65 4.92
C GLY A 134 -11.47 19.92 5.69
N ARG A 135 -10.60 18.92 5.90
CA ARG A 135 -9.36 19.05 6.65
C ARG A 135 -8.21 19.48 5.76
N GLU A 136 -7.97 20.77 5.68
CA GLU A 136 -6.91 21.37 4.86
C GLU A 136 -5.51 20.98 5.35
N ARG A 137 -5.26 21.15 6.65
CA ARG A 137 -3.96 20.88 7.26
C ARG A 137 -3.77 19.38 7.44
N THR A 138 -2.56 18.92 7.17
CA THR A 138 -2.21 17.48 7.22
C THR A 138 -2.34 16.91 8.64
N GLU A 139 -1.98 17.69 9.64
CA GLU A 139 -2.08 17.32 11.07
C GLU A 139 -3.51 17.15 11.57
N ASP A 140 -4.50 17.79 10.93
CA ASP A 140 -5.91 17.71 11.32
C ASP A 140 -6.61 16.45 10.76
N ARG A 141 -5.89 15.59 10.04
CA ARG A 141 -6.43 14.41 9.34
C ARG A 141 -6.37 13.11 10.15
N LEU A 142 -5.87 13.16 11.39
CA LEU A 142 -5.70 11.97 12.22
C LEU A 142 -7.00 11.19 12.42
N ALA A 143 -8.09 11.88 12.81
CA ALA A 143 -9.40 11.21 13.03
C ALA A 143 -9.90 10.47 11.78
N GLY A 144 -9.75 11.08 10.59
CA GLY A 144 -10.09 10.42 9.33
C GLY A 144 -9.19 9.21 9.04
N THR A 145 -7.89 9.33 9.33
CA THR A 145 -6.95 8.21 9.17
C THR A 145 -7.30 7.04 10.09
N LEU A 146 -7.63 7.32 11.36
CA LEU A 146 -8.07 6.30 12.32
C LEU A 146 -9.38 5.63 11.89
N GLY A 147 -10.34 6.40 11.33
CA GLY A 147 -11.57 5.83 10.77
C GLY A 147 -11.30 4.82 9.64
N VAL A 148 -10.36 5.13 8.73
CA VAL A 148 -9.96 4.19 7.68
C VAL A 148 -9.18 3.01 8.26
N ALA A 149 -8.36 3.20 9.30
CA ALA A 149 -7.65 2.10 9.95
C ALA A 149 -8.63 1.11 10.63
N ALA A 150 -9.69 1.61 11.25
CA ALA A 150 -10.76 0.76 11.79
C ALA A 150 -11.46 -0.05 10.69
N HIS A 151 -11.78 0.60 9.56
CA HIS A 151 -12.35 -0.07 8.40
C HIS A 151 -11.40 -1.12 7.82
N ALA A 152 -10.11 -0.81 7.68
CA ALA A 152 -9.10 -1.74 7.19
C ALA A 152 -9.02 -3.02 8.03
N MET A 153 -9.11 -2.92 9.36
CA MET A 153 -9.15 -4.09 10.23
C MET A 153 -10.39 -4.96 9.98
N LEU A 154 -11.57 -4.34 9.74
CA LEU A 154 -12.81 -5.06 9.41
C LEU A 154 -12.72 -5.75 8.04
N GLU A 155 -11.99 -5.14 7.10
CA GLU A 155 -11.76 -5.67 5.76
C GLU A 155 -10.61 -6.69 5.69
N GLY A 156 -9.91 -6.96 6.80
CA GLY A 156 -8.83 -7.93 6.86
C GLY A 156 -7.58 -7.48 6.11
N VAL A 157 -7.26 -6.18 6.13
CA VAL A 157 -6.02 -5.64 5.57
C VAL A 157 -4.85 -6.01 6.48
N ASP A 158 -3.79 -6.57 5.92
CA ASP A 158 -2.67 -7.15 6.68
C ASP A 158 -1.74 -6.08 7.25
N ILE A 159 -1.49 -5.01 6.51
CA ILE A 159 -0.49 -4.00 6.88
C ILE A 159 -1.05 -2.59 6.72
N LEU A 160 -0.89 -1.77 7.75
CA LEU A 160 -1.18 -0.33 7.71
C LEU A 160 0.13 0.47 7.77
N ARG A 161 0.38 1.31 6.75
CA ARG A 161 1.50 2.24 6.75
C ARG A 161 1.02 3.62 7.20
N VAL A 162 1.45 4.02 8.40
CA VAL A 162 0.92 5.19 9.09
C VAL A 162 2.02 6.10 9.66
N HIS A 163 1.69 7.38 9.92
CA HIS A 163 2.57 8.34 10.59
C HIS A 163 2.40 8.27 12.13
N ASP A 164 1.15 8.15 12.58
CA ASP A 164 0.79 8.24 13.99
C ASP A 164 0.65 6.82 14.58
N VAL A 165 1.78 6.11 14.72
CA VAL A 165 1.81 4.68 15.06
C VAL A 165 1.11 4.40 16.39
N GLU A 166 1.39 5.19 17.44
CA GLU A 166 0.80 5.03 18.77
C GLU A 166 -0.73 5.07 18.71
N ALA A 167 -1.31 6.11 18.08
CA ALA A 167 -2.75 6.26 17.98
C ALA A 167 -3.42 5.13 17.18
N HIS A 168 -2.75 4.59 16.16
CA HIS A 168 -3.25 3.45 15.39
C HIS A 168 -3.15 2.15 16.21
N ASN A 169 -2.07 1.94 16.94
CA ASN A 169 -1.92 0.79 17.82
C ASN A 169 -3.01 0.77 18.90
N ASP A 170 -3.29 1.92 19.53
CA ASP A 170 -4.35 2.04 20.55
C ASP A 170 -5.72 1.73 19.96
N LEU A 171 -6.02 2.26 18.75
CA LEU A 171 -7.26 1.96 18.04
C LEU A 171 -7.40 0.46 17.77
N LEU A 172 -6.39 -0.15 17.15
CA LEU A 172 -6.44 -1.56 16.73
C LEU A 172 -6.50 -2.50 17.93
N THR A 173 -5.74 -2.22 19.00
CA THR A 173 -5.79 -2.98 20.26
C THR A 173 -7.16 -2.88 20.90
N THR A 174 -7.76 -1.69 20.90
CA THR A 174 -9.12 -1.48 21.42
C THR A 174 -10.15 -2.27 20.63
N LEU A 175 -10.13 -2.18 19.31
CA LEU A 175 -11.04 -2.93 18.44
C LEU A 175 -10.89 -4.44 18.59
N ALA A 176 -9.65 -4.94 18.62
CA ALA A 176 -9.36 -6.36 18.82
C ALA A 176 -9.88 -6.89 20.16
N THR A 177 -9.87 -6.04 21.20
CA THR A 177 -10.42 -6.39 22.52
C THR A 177 -11.95 -6.40 22.51
N LEU A 178 -12.58 -5.44 21.83
CA LEU A 178 -14.05 -5.33 21.75
C LEU A 178 -14.65 -6.34 20.75
N ARG A 179 -13.90 -6.78 19.77
CA ARG A 179 -14.30 -7.65 18.67
C ARG A 179 -13.28 -8.81 18.53
N PRO A 180 -13.25 -9.77 19.50
CA PRO A 180 -12.27 -10.87 19.50
C PRO A 180 -12.29 -11.72 18.21
N GLU A 181 -13.42 -11.77 17.52
CA GLU A 181 -13.59 -12.47 16.25
C GLU A 181 -12.75 -11.89 15.09
N LEU A 182 -12.22 -10.68 15.22
CA LEU A 182 -11.34 -10.06 14.23
C LEU A 182 -9.86 -10.50 14.34
N ASN A 183 -9.54 -11.31 15.36
CA ASN A 183 -8.18 -11.81 15.59
C ASN A 183 -7.97 -13.25 15.09
N SER A 184 -8.96 -13.83 14.44
CA SER A 184 -8.95 -15.23 13.95
C SER A 184 -8.53 -15.36 12.51
#